data_a7cf41a1e02536f33ee778c4231ed3d7
#
_entry.id   a7cf41a1e02536f33ee778c4231ed3d7
#
_cell.length_a   1.000
_cell.length_b   1.000
_cell.length_c   1.000
_cell.angle_alpha   90.00
_cell.angle_beta   90.00
_cell.angle_gamma   90.00
#
_symmetry.space_group_name_H-M   'P 1'
#
loop_
_entity.id
_entity.type
_entity.pdbx_description
1 polymer ?
#
loop_
_entity_poly.entity_id
_entity_poly.type
_entity_poly.pdbx_seq_one_letter_code
_entity_poly.pdbx_strand_id
1 'polypeptide(L)'
;LAASHILVITSTTGQGDIPDNLIALYSQLNDQFPMLTGKQYGIIAMGDRSYGDTFCGAGRSFDELFRDLQAKPVGHRLEIDACEDFEPWPVTEPWLNEWLTKIS
;
A
#
# COMPACT_ATOMS: atom_id res chain seq x y z
N LEU A 1 10.72 -5.47 -11.42
CA LEU A 1 11.29 -5.04 -10.14
C LEU A 1 12.42 -5.97 -9.70
N ALA A 2 13.57 -5.38 -9.46
CA ALA A 2 14.73 -6.16 -8.99
C ALA A 2 14.73 -6.36 -7.47
N ALA A 3 13.98 -5.53 -6.73
CA ALA A 3 13.93 -5.59 -5.28
C ALA A 3 13.21 -6.86 -4.80
N SER A 4 13.68 -7.43 -3.69
CA SER A 4 13.01 -8.58 -3.05
C SER A 4 11.96 -8.16 -2.04
N HIS A 5 12.00 -6.92 -1.59
CA HIS A 5 11.05 -6.35 -0.63
C HIS A 5 10.50 -5.04 -1.20
N ILE A 6 9.20 -4.85 -1.10
CA ILE A 6 8.51 -3.68 -1.66
C ILE A 6 7.66 -3.06 -0.57
N LEU A 7 7.84 -1.76 -0.36
CA LEU A 7 7.00 -1.00 0.56
C LEU A 7 6.33 0.12 -0.23
N VAL A 8 5.01 0.13 -0.23
CA VAL A 8 4.23 1.18 -0.88
C VAL A 8 3.63 2.08 0.19
N ILE A 9 3.88 3.37 0.06
CA ILE A 9 3.31 4.39 0.93
C ILE A 9 2.49 5.30 0.02
N THR A 10 1.18 5.33 0.19
CA THR A 10 0.31 6.09 -0.70
C THR A 10 -0.81 6.78 0.05
N SER A 11 -1.14 7.98 -0.40
CA SER A 11 -2.39 8.64 -0.05
C SER A 11 -3.48 8.17 -1.00
N THR A 12 -4.71 8.58 -0.72
CA THR A 12 -5.87 8.33 -1.59
C THR A 12 -6.44 9.68 -2.00
N THR A 13 -6.67 9.86 -3.30
CA THR A 13 -7.26 11.09 -3.82
C THR A 13 -8.70 10.82 -4.24
N GLY A 14 -9.53 11.86 -4.22
CA GLY A 14 -10.93 11.76 -4.63
C GLY A 14 -11.64 10.63 -3.90
N GLN A 15 -12.31 9.77 -4.67
CA GLN A 15 -13.10 8.65 -4.15
C GLN A 15 -12.37 7.33 -4.34
N GLY A 16 -11.23 7.20 -3.68
CA GLY A 16 -10.45 5.95 -3.72
C GLY A 16 -9.42 5.89 -4.83
N ASP A 17 -9.13 7.02 -5.47
CA ASP A 17 -8.23 7.06 -6.62
C ASP A 17 -6.76 7.00 -6.22
N ILE A 18 -5.95 6.39 -7.08
CA ILE A 18 -4.51 6.34 -6.91
C ILE A 18 -3.95 7.72 -7.29
N PRO A 19 -3.05 8.30 -6.45
CA PRO A 19 -2.46 9.60 -6.77
C PRO A 19 -1.71 9.57 -8.11
N ASP A 20 -1.67 10.71 -8.78
CA ASP A 20 -1.06 10.83 -10.11
C ASP A 20 0.39 10.37 -10.14
N ASN A 21 1.14 10.59 -9.07
CA ASN A 21 2.54 10.19 -9.01
C ASN A 21 2.75 8.68 -8.95
N LEU A 22 1.70 7.91 -8.66
CA LEU A 22 1.78 6.45 -8.59
C LEU A 22 0.94 5.73 -9.65
N ILE A 23 0.07 6.47 -10.36
CA ILE A 23 -0.83 5.82 -11.32
C ILE A 23 -0.05 5.18 -12.48
N ALA A 24 1.04 5.80 -12.91
CA ALA A 24 1.86 5.23 -13.99
C ALA A 24 2.46 3.89 -13.58
N LEU A 25 2.97 3.80 -12.34
CA LEU A 25 3.51 2.54 -11.82
C LEU A 25 2.42 1.48 -11.73
N TYR A 26 1.26 1.85 -11.20
CA TYR A 26 0.13 0.93 -11.07
C TYR A 26 -0.29 0.38 -12.43
N SER A 27 -0.45 1.28 -13.41
CA SER A 27 -0.86 0.90 -14.76
C SER A 27 0.17 0.00 -15.43
N GLN A 28 1.44 0.30 -15.27
CA GLN A 28 2.51 -0.51 -15.84
C GLN A 28 2.52 -1.92 -15.25
N LEU A 29 2.39 -2.04 -13.93
CA LEU A 29 2.33 -3.34 -13.28
C LEU A 29 1.11 -4.14 -13.70
N ASN A 30 -0.02 -3.46 -13.84
CA ASN A 30 -1.25 -4.10 -14.27
C ASN A 30 -1.20 -4.58 -15.71
N ASP A 31 -0.59 -3.77 -16.59
CA ASP A 31 -0.49 -4.09 -18.03
C ASP A 31 0.55 -5.17 -18.31
N GLN A 32 1.72 -5.09 -17.70
CA GLN A 32 2.81 -6.05 -17.91
C GLN A 32 2.63 -7.32 -17.10
N PHE A 33 1.93 -7.22 -15.99
CA PHE A 33 1.60 -8.32 -15.09
C PHE A 33 2.82 -9.20 -14.77
N PRO A 34 3.92 -8.61 -14.27
CA PRO A 34 5.13 -9.39 -13.95
C PRO A 34 4.85 -10.32 -12.77
N MET A 35 5.41 -11.52 -12.80
CA MET A 35 5.28 -12.43 -11.66
C MET A 35 6.26 -12.01 -10.56
N LEU A 36 5.71 -11.75 -9.37
CA LEU A 36 6.49 -11.30 -8.21
C LEU A 36 6.63 -12.40 -7.16
N THR A 37 6.59 -13.64 -7.58
CA THR A 37 6.75 -14.81 -6.70
C THR A 37 8.09 -14.72 -5.95
N GLY A 38 8.05 -14.92 -4.64
CA GLY A 38 9.25 -14.83 -3.80
C GLY A 38 9.54 -13.44 -3.28
N LYS A 39 8.81 -12.42 -3.74
CA LYS A 39 8.94 -11.05 -3.22
C LYS A 39 7.94 -10.82 -2.10
N GLN A 40 8.34 -10.00 -1.13
CA GLN A 40 7.51 -9.63 0.00
C GLN A 40 7.13 -8.17 -0.09
N TYR A 41 5.94 -7.81 0.37
CA TYR A 41 5.49 -6.42 0.30
C TYR A 41 4.73 -5.99 1.55
N GLY A 42 4.71 -4.68 1.76
CA GLY A 42 3.88 -4.03 2.76
C GLY A 42 3.27 -2.76 2.19
N ILE A 43 2.16 -2.35 2.75
CA ILE A 43 1.43 -1.16 2.29
C ILE A 43 1.06 -0.29 3.46
N ILE A 44 1.39 1.00 3.35
CA ILE A 44 0.94 2.05 4.24
C ILE A 44 0.03 2.95 3.43
N ALA A 45 -1.25 2.95 3.76
CA ALA A 45 -2.26 3.70 3.03
C ALA A 45 -2.83 4.81 3.91
N MET A 46 -3.00 5.99 3.34
CA MET A 46 -3.60 7.12 4.01
C MET A 46 -4.89 7.49 3.29
N GLY A 47 -5.90 7.87 4.05
CA GLY A 47 -7.19 8.25 3.51
C GLY A 47 -8.01 9.00 4.53
N ASP A 48 -9.27 9.22 4.19
CA ASP A 48 -10.23 9.93 5.03
C ASP A 48 -11.46 9.04 5.16
N ARG A 49 -11.74 8.61 6.39
CA ARG A 49 -12.85 7.69 6.68
C ARG A 49 -14.22 8.26 6.31
N SER A 50 -14.33 9.59 6.17
CA SER A 50 -15.58 10.19 5.74
C SER A 50 -15.98 9.78 4.31
N TYR A 51 -15.06 9.25 3.51
CA TYR A 51 -15.38 8.73 2.18
C TYR A 51 -15.97 7.31 2.20
N GLY A 52 -16.10 6.68 3.36
CA GLY A 52 -16.76 5.38 3.46
C GLY A 52 -16.04 4.27 2.72
N ASP A 53 -16.72 3.63 1.77
CA ASP A 53 -16.19 2.46 1.05
C ASP A 53 -14.92 2.75 0.26
N THR A 54 -14.64 4.02 -0.07
CA THR A 54 -13.43 4.39 -0.82
C THR A 54 -12.26 4.77 0.10
N PHE A 55 -12.44 4.66 1.41
CA PHE A 55 -11.38 4.91 2.38
C PHE A 55 -10.15 4.07 2.07
N CYS A 56 -9.00 4.73 1.95
CA CYS A 56 -7.72 4.07 1.61
C CYS A 56 -7.77 3.24 0.32
N GLY A 57 -8.63 3.62 -0.62
CA GLY A 57 -8.84 2.86 -1.86
C GLY A 57 -7.57 2.64 -2.66
N ALA A 58 -6.66 3.63 -2.72
CA ALA A 58 -5.41 3.49 -3.46
C ALA A 58 -4.54 2.37 -2.88
N GLY A 59 -4.40 2.32 -1.54
CA GLY A 59 -3.63 1.26 -0.89
C GLY A 59 -4.26 -0.11 -1.09
N ARG A 60 -5.59 -0.16 -1.04
CA ARG A 60 -6.31 -1.43 -1.27
C ARG A 60 -6.12 -1.92 -2.69
N SER A 61 -6.09 -1.00 -3.67
CA SER A 61 -5.84 -1.36 -5.07
C SER A 61 -4.44 -1.94 -5.26
N PHE A 62 -3.42 -1.35 -4.65
CA PHE A 62 -2.07 -1.89 -4.72
C PHE A 62 -1.98 -3.25 -4.02
N ASP A 63 -2.63 -3.42 -2.87
CA ASP A 63 -2.63 -4.69 -2.14
C ASP A 63 -3.20 -5.80 -3.01
N GLU A 64 -4.35 -5.56 -3.64
CA GLU A 64 -4.99 -6.52 -4.52
C GLU A 64 -4.10 -6.85 -5.72
N LEU A 65 -3.50 -5.83 -6.34
CA LEU A 65 -2.61 -6.03 -7.48
C LEU A 65 -1.40 -6.88 -7.11
N PHE A 66 -0.73 -6.58 -5.99
CA PHE A 66 0.43 -7.36 -5.58
C PHE A 66 0.07 -8.82 -5.26
N ARG A 67 -1.10 -9.06 -4.69
CA ARG A 67 -1.57 -10.43 -4.46
C ARG A 67 -1.80 -11.16 -5.79
N ASP A 68 -2.38 -10.48 -6.77
CA ASP A 68 -2.60 -11.04 -8.10
C ASP A 68 -1.27 -11.34 -8.80
N LEU A 69 -0.22 -10.55 -8.54
CA LEU A 69 1.12 -10.77 -9.08
C LEU A 69 1.92 -11.81 -8.28
N GLN A 70 1.32 -12.46 -7.30
CA GLN A 70 1.91 -13.52 -6.48
C GLN A 70 2.98 -13.05 -5.50
N ALA A 71 3.01 -11.77 -5.17
CA ALA A 71 3.83 -11.27 -4.06
C ALA A 71 3.20 -11.65 -2.73
N LYS A 72 4.02 -11.82 -1.70
CA LYS A 72 3.54 -12.23 -0.38
C LYS A 72 3.39 -11.01 0.54
N PRO A 73 2.18 -10.75 1.08
CA PRO A 73 2.03 -9.68 2.06
C PRO A 73 2.71 -10.05 3.38
N VAL A 74 3.38 -9.08 3.99
CA VAL A 74 4.01 -9.23 5.31
C VAL A 74 3.24 -8.37 6.30
N GLY A 75 2.57 -9.02 7.24
CA GLY A 75 1.69 -8.34 8.17
C GLY A 75 0.42 -7.85 7.50
N HIS A 76 -0.28 -6.94 8.14
CA HIS A 76 -1.48 -6.34 7.59
C HIS A 76 -1.16 -5.02 6.91
N ARG A 77 -2.02 -4.61 5.99
CA ARG A 77 -1.98 -3.28 5.40
C ARG A 77 -2.28 -2.24 6.48
N LEU A 78 -1.43 -1.22 6.62
CA LEU A 78 -1.69 -0.13 7.54
C LEU A 78 -2.58 0.91 6.85
N GLU A 79 -3.74 1.17 7.42
CA GLU A 79 -4.66 2.20 6.93
C GLU A 79 -4.76 3.31 7.96
N ILE A 80 -4.37 4.53 7.57
CA ILE A 80 -4.34 5.69 8.45
C ILE A 80 -5.48 6.63 8.05
N ASP A 81 -6.33 6.93 9.03
CA ASP A 81 -7.44 7.87 8.84
C ASP A 81 -6.96 9.29 9.18
N ALA A 82 -6.88 10.15 8.19
CA ALA A 82 -6.44 11.53 8.37
C ALA A 82 -7.35 12.34 9.28
N CYS A 83 -8.59 11.90 9.49
CA CYS A 83 -9.51 12.56 10.42
C CYS A 83 -9.18 12.26 11.88
N GLU A 84 -8.61 11.08 12.18
CA GLU A 84 -8.26 10.67 13.54
C GLU A 84 -6.80 10.92 13.83
N ASP A 85 -5.92 10.61 12.87
CA ASP A 85 -4.47 10.69 13.03
C ASP A 85 -3.94 11.88 12.27
N PHE A 86 -3.93 13.04 12.92
CA PHE A 86 -3.46 14.28 12.33
C PHE A 86 -2.01 14.16 11.83
N GLU A 87 -1.18 13.43 12.57
CA GLU A 87 0.18 13.13 12.16
C GLU A 87 0.29 11.62 11.94
N PRO A 88 0.73 11.18 10.74
CA PRO A 88 0.80 9.75 10.46
C PRO A 88 1.97 9.02 11.13
N TRP A 89 3.03 9.73 11.54
CA TRP A 89 4.25 9.09 12.02
C TRP A 89 4.06 8.29 13.31
N PRO A 90 3.34 8.77 14.34
CA PRO A 90 3.13 7.98 15.55
C PRO A 90 2.45 6.63 15.31
N VAL A 91 1.65 6.53 14.24
CA VAL A 91 0.99 5.27 13.86
C VAL A 91 1.91 4.43 12.98
N THR A 92 2.66 5.09 12.10
CA THR A 92 3.50 4.43 11.10
C THR A 92 4.75 3.80 11.72
N GLU A 93 5.39 4.48 12.67
CA GLU A 93 6.66 4.03 13.22
C GLU A 93 6.58 2.62 13.86
N PRO A 94 5.63 2.34 14.77
CA PRO A 94 5.54 1.00 15.34
C PRO A 94 5.21 -0.06 14.31
N TRP A 95 4.34 0.25 13.34
CA TRP A 95 4.02 -0.69 12.26
C TRP A 95 5.26 -0.99 11.41
N LEU A 96 6.02 0.05 11.05
CA LEU A 96 7.20 -0.11 10.22
C LEU A 96 8.28 -0.92 10.94
N ASN A 97 8.50 -0.65 12.22
CA ASN A 97 9.47 -1.40 13.02
C ASN A 97 9.10 -2.88 13.06
N GLU A 98 7.83 -3.20 13.26
CA GLU A 98 7.37 -4.58 13.28
C GLU A 98 7.51 -5.22 11.90
N TRP A 99 7.17 -4.48 10.83
CA TRP A 99 7.31 -4.98 9.47
C TRP A 99 8.76 -5.32 9.14
N LEU A 100 9.70 -4.45 9.55
CA LEU A 100 11.12 -4.68 9.33
C LEU A 100 11.65 -5.92 10.04
N THR A 101 11.03 -6.31 11.16
CA THR A 101 11.42 -7.55 11.85
C THR A 101 10.84 -8.79 11.19
N LYS A 102 9.77 -8.66 10.41
CA LYS A 102 9.09 -9.79 9.78
C LYS A 102 9.63 -10.14 8.40
N ILE A 103 10.25 -9.20 7.71
CA ILE A 103 10.81 -9.47 6.39
C ILE A 103 12.11 -10.26 6.52
N SER A 104 12.36 -11.12 5.56
CA SER A 104 13.55 -11.98 5.57
C SER A 104 14.65 -11.45 4.66
#